data_e18f4c04755d96aeac22914e9f533d6a
#
_entry.id   e18f4c04755d96aeac22914e9f533d6a
#
_cell.length_a   1.000
_cell.length_b   1.000
_cell.length_c   1.000
_cell.angle_alpha   90.00
_cell.angle_beta   90.00
_cell.angle_gamma   90.00
#
_symmetry.space_group_name_H-M   'P 1'
#
loop_
_entity.id
_entity.type
_entity.pdbx_description
1 polymer ?
#
loop_
_entity_poly.entity_id
_entity_poly.type
_entity_poly.pdbx_seq_one_letter_code
_entity_poly.pdbx_strand_id
1 'polypeptide(L)' 'MRVILSGGGTGGHIYPALALAEVIKQHDPDAEFLYVGSERGVEANIVPPTGMAFKQLAVQG' A
#
# COMPACT_ATOMS: atom_id res chain seq x y z
N MET A 1 -0.42 -3.53 -15.69
CA MET A 1 -1.43 -3.83 -14.65
C MET A 1 -1.43 -2.73 -13.63
N ARG A 2 -2.60 -2.31 -13.21
CA ARG A 2 -2.75 -1.32 -12.13
C ARG A 2 -3.39 -2.00 -10.93
N VAL A 3 -2.76 -1.84 -9.78
CA VAL A 3 -3.17 -2.53 -8.55
C VAL A 3 -3.35 -1.51 -7.44
N ILE A 4 -4.48 -1.59 -6.75
CA ILE A 4 -4.74 -0.77 -5.57
C ILE A 4 -4.68 -1.67 -4.35
N LEU A 5 -3.90 -1.25 -3.35
CA LEU A 5 -3.74 -1.98 -2.11
C LEU A 5 -4.31 -1.18 -0.95
N SER A 6 -4.85 -1.86 0.03
CA SER A 6 -5.36 -1.22 1.24
C SER A 6 -5.18 -2.15 2.42
N GLY A 7 -4.66 -1.65 3.52
CA GLY A 7 -4.34 -2.44 4.69
C GLY A 7 -5.19 -2.21 5.92
N GLY A 8 -6.17 -1.34 5.87
CA GLY A 8 -7.09 -1.13 6.96
C GLY A 8 -6.55 -0.42 8.19
N GLY A 9 -5.41 0.22 8.13
CA GLY A 9 -4.90 1.08 9.20
C GLY A 9 -4.10 0.40 10.29
N THR A 10 -3.90 -0.91 10.25
CA THR A 10 -3.07 -1.61 11.21
C THR A 10 -1.76 -2.08 10.57
N GLY A 11 -0.68 -2.05 11.35
CA GLY A 11 0.63 -2.48 10.85
C GLY A 11 0.66 -3.93 10.41
N GLY A 12 -0.19 -4.77 10.96
CA GLY A 12 -0.22 -6.19 10.65
C GLY A 12 -0.63 -6.51 9.21
N HIS A 13 -1.29 -5.59 8.51
CA HIS A 13 -1.75 -5.83 7.15
C HIS A 13 -0.86 -5.19 6.08
N ILE A 14 0.03 -4.29 6.48
CA ILE A 14 0.85 -3.55 5.53
C ILE A 14 1.90 -4.45 4.88
N TYR A 15 2.65 -5.19 5.69
CA TYR A 15 3.74 -6.00 5.18
C TYR A 15 3.28 -7.12 4.25
N PRO A 16 2.18 -7.83 4.54
CA PRO A 16 1.64 -8.79 3.57
C PRO A 16 1.24 -8.14 2.25
N ALA A 17 0.66 -6.93 2.29
CA ALA A 17 0.29 -6.22 1.07
C ALA A 17 1.53 -5.84 0.26
N LEU A 18 2.59 -5.36 0.92
CA LEU A 18 3.84 -5.01 0.25
C LEU A 18 4.51 -6.24 -0.35
N ALA A 19 4.48 -7.37 0.36
CA ALA A 19 5.03 -8.62 -0.16
C ALA A 19 4.27 -9.08 -1.40
N LEU A 20 2.95 -8.96 -1.40
CA LEU A 20 2.14 -9.30 -2.57
C LEU A 20 2.48 -8.40 -3.75
N ALA A 21 2.65 -7.11 -3.51
CA ALA A 21 3.04 -6.17 -4.56
C ALA A 21 4.37 -6.57 -5.20
N GLU A 22 5.32 -7.01 -4.39
CA GLU A 22 6.62 -7.43 -4.89
C GLU A 22 6.51 -8.66 -5.79
N VAL A 23 5.69 -9.64 -5.39
CA VAL A 23 5.47 -10.83 -6.21
C VAL A 23 4.82 -10.46 -7.55
N ILE A 24 3.82 -9.59 -7.52
CA ILE A 24 3.16 -9.14 -8.74
C ILE A 24 4.14 -8.43 -9.65
N LYS A 25 5.00 -7.58 -9.09
CA LYS A 25 5.98 -6.83 -9.87
C LYS A 25 7.01 -7.74 -10.52
N GLN A 26 7.34 -8.86 -9.90
CA GLN A 26 8.24 -9.86 -10.49
C GLN A 26 7.62 -10.51 -11.73
N HIS A 27 6.30 -10.70 -11.71
CA HIS A 27 5.59 -11.30 -12.85
C HIS A 27 5.23 -10.26 -13.90
N ASP A 28 5.03 -9.01 -13.51
CA ASP A 28 4.69 -7.93 -14.41
C ASP A 28 5.50 -6.68 -14.01
N PRO A 29 6.69 -6.49 -14.59
CA PRO A 29 7.54 -5.34 -14.24
C PRO A 29 6.91 -3.99 -14.55
N ASP A 30 5.90 -3.95 -15.41
CA ASP A 30 5.18 -2.71 -15.73
C ASP A 30 4.00 -2.44 -14.80
N ALA A 31 3.78 -3.28 -13.81
CA ALA A 31 2.68 -3.09 -12.87
C ALA A 31 2.84 -1.77 -12.10
N GLU A 32 1.74 -1.05 -11.99
CA GLU A 32 1.66 0.18 -11.21
C GLU A 32 0.86 -0.08 -9.94
N PHE A 33 1.34 0.43 -8.82
CA PHE A 33 0.71 0.22 -7.52
C PHE A 33 0.34 1.55 -6.89
N LEU A 34 -0.82 1.56 -6.22
CA LEU A 34 -1.23 2.65 -5.36
C LEU A 34 -1.68 2.05 -4.03
N TYR A 35 -1.07 2.51 -2.96
CA TYR A 35 -1.51 2.11 -1.62
C TYR A 35 -2.42 3.20 -1.05
N VAL A 36 -3.61 2.80 -0.62
CA VAL A 36 -4.57 3.71 -0.02
C VAL A 36 -4.66 3.39 1.46
N GLY A 37 -4.35 4.36 2.30
CA GLY A 37 -4.37 4.21 3.74
C GLY A 37 -5.14 5.32 4.43
N SER A 38 -5.40 5.16 5.73
CA SER A 38 -6.06 6.19 6.51
C SER A 38 -5.04 7.19 7.06
N GLU A 39 -5.52 8.39 7.42
CA GLU A 39 -4.66 9.40 8.01
C GLU A 39 -4.10 8.97 9.36
N ARG A 40 -4.81 8.11 10.06
CA ARG A 40 -4.45 7.66 11.41
C ARG A 40 -3.66 6.36 11.43
N GLY A 41 -3.50 5.73 10.28
CA GLY A 41 -2.80 4.47 10.20
C GLY A 41 -1.29 4.65 10.16
N VAL A 42 -0.58 3.57 10.46
CA VAL A 42 0.88 3.56 10.38
C VAL A 42 1.37 3.49 8.93
N GLU A 43 0.47 3.27 7.98
CA GLU A 43 0.80 3.18 6.56
C GLU A 43 1.53 4.42 6.07
N ALA A 44 1.15 5.59 6.59
CA ALA A 44 1.76 6.86 6.18
C ALA A 44 3.25 6.91 6.51
N ASN A 45 3.70 6.12 7.48
CA ASN A 45 5.11 6.06 7.86
C ASN A 45 5.86 4.92 7.17
N ILE A 46 5.16 3.90 6.74
CA ILE A 46 5.79 2.68 6.22
C ILE A 46 5.79 2.65 4.70
N VAL A 47 4.67 3.01 4.07
CA VAL A 47 4.53 2.83 2.61
C VAL A 47 5.33 3.85 1.80
N PRO A 48 5.30 5.17 2.10
CA PRO A 48 6.04 6.12 1.26
C PRO A 48 7.54 5.84 1.13
N PRO A 49 8.24 5.43 2.22
CA PRO A 49 9.67 5.14 2.08
C PRO A 49 10.00 3.99 1.12
N THR A 50 9.03 3.14 0.79
CA THR A 50 9.25 2.05 -0.17
C THR A 50 9.28 2.54 -1.61
N GLY A 51 8.90 3.79 -1.86
CA GLY A 51 8.79 4.32 -3.22
C GLY A 51 7.43 4.07 -3.86
N MET A 52 6.52 3.37 -3.19
CA MET A 52 5.18 3.12 -3.71
C MET A 52 4.31 4.36 -3.59
N ALA A 53 3.50 4.65 -4.62
CA ALA A 53 2.54 5.74 -4.55
C ALA A 53 1.55 5.49 -3.41
N PHE A 54 1.29 6.53 -2.63
CA PHE A 54 0.48 6.44 -1.43
C PHE A 54 -0.54 7.56 -1.39
N LYS A 55 -1.78 7.22 -1.06
CA LYS A 55 -2.86 8.19 -0.90
C LYS A 55 -3.54 7.97 0.43
N GLN A 56 -3.69 9.04 1.19
CA GLN A 56 -4.42 9.01 2.45
C GLN A 56 -5.87 9.38 2.23
N LEU A 57 -6.75 8.67 2.92
CA LEU A 57 -8.17 9.00 2.96
C LEU A 57 -8.54 9.37 4.38
N ALA A 58 -9.30 10.44 4.53
CA ALA A 58 -9.89 10.80 5.80
C ALA A 58 -11.09 9.87 6.03
N VAL A 59 -10.91 8.90 6.93
CA VAL A 59 -11.95 7.94 7.26
C VAL A 59 -12.56 8.35 8.59
N GLN A 60 -13.82 8.66 8.57
CA GLN A 60 -14.60 8.88 9.79
C GLN A 60 -15.32 7.58 10.10
N GLY A 61 -14.87 6.93 11.13
CA GLY A 61 -15.46 5.65 11.48
C GLY A 61 -16.05 5.64 12.83
#